data_2c15bf5924b7c6b3c3a8a19d5b3a9bd3
#
_entry.id   2c15bf5924b7c6b3c3a8a19d5b3a9bd3
#
_cell.length_a   1.000
_cell.length_b   1.000
_cell.length_c   1.000
_cell.angle_alpha   90.00
_cell.angle_beta   90.00
_cell.angle_gamma   90.00
#
_symmetry.space_group_name_H-M   'P 1'
#
loop_
_entity.id
_entity.type
_entity.pdbx_description
1 polymer ?
#
loop_
_entity_poly.entity_id
_entity_poly.type
_entity_poly.pdbx_seq_one_letter_code
_entity_poly.pdbx_strand_id
1 'polypeptide(L)'
;METKIVKTHTGKIYVDIKNRLEFLTVGDYGKENNIKANFLGLTKEINGVANTEVDLSKKWVATISTQKGCPMKCKFCDVPKYGFYGNVSIKELSYQIETIIKNEEVKQTERFNVHFARMGEPTWNKNVLDFSLILKDLVKKCGLKAETVHPVISTMLPKANKNLKEYILKWCEIKNEFYNGEAGLQFSINSTDDEQRNELFDGKSLSLHEISELAKELPMPKGRKYTLNFPVTAQTILDAKKLSMLFDKSKFIVKITPIHETNSAIENGFEVSGYSDYDVYRKFEMPLLNEGWDVIVFVPSKEEDSDRITCGNALISYEKKRDNSNGND
;
A
#
# COMPACT_ATOMS: atom_id res chain seq x y z
N MET A 1 -22.48 1.10 -16.30
CA MET A 1 -21.82 0.39 -15.19
C MET A 1 -22.24 1.12 -13.92
N GLU A 2 -22.90 0.42 -13.01
CA GLU A 2 -23.39 1.04 -11.78
C GLU A 2 -22.35 0.78 -10.68
N THR A 3 -21.45 1.75 -10.51
CA THR A 3 -20.48 1.75 -9.42
C THR A 3 -21.12 2.46 -8.24
N LYS A 4 -21.31 1.74 -7.14
CA LYS A 4 -21.76 2.31 -5.87
C LYS A 4 -20.60 3.15 -5.29
N ILE A 5 -20.90 4.38 -4.93
CA ILE A 5 -19.96 5.28 -4.27
C ILE A 5 -20.33 5.38 -2.80
N VAL A 6 -19.43 4.95 -1.93
CA VAL A 6 -19.56 5.10 -0.48
C VAL A 6 -18.69 6.28 -0.07
N LYS A 7 -19.33 7.37 0.29
CA LYS A 7 -18.65 8.55 0.85
C LYS A 7 -18.38 8.29 2.32
N THR A 8 -17.17 8.51 2.74
CA THR A 8 -16.74 8.42 4.14
C THR A 8 -16.15 9.77 4.57
N HIS A 9 -15.80 9.88 5.85
CA HIS A 9 -15.17 11.09 6.35
C HIS A 9 -13.79 11.34 5.74
N THR A 10 -13.03 10.25 5.49
CA THR A 10 -11.64 10.33 5.03
C THR A 10 -11.47 10.11 3.53
N GLY A 11 -12.55 9.84 2.77
CA GLY A 11 -12.46 9.65 1.32
C GLY A 11 -13.71 9.05 0.69
N LYS A 12 -13.52 8.42 -0.47
CA LYS A 12 -14.60 7.74 -1.21
C LYS A 12 -14.17 6.36 -1.61
N ILE A 13 -15.02 5.36 -1.39
CA ILE A 13 -14.83 3.99 -1.84
C ILE A 13 -15.80 3.72 -3.00
N TYR A 14 -15.27 3.18 -4.07
CA TYR A 14 -16.00 2.80 -5.28
C TYR A 14 -16.12 1.29 -5.33
N VAL A 15 -17.33 0.77 -5.32
CA VAL A 15 -17.62 -0.67 -5.34
C VAL A 15 -18.38 -1.00 -6.62
N ASP A 16 -17.76 -1.77 -7.50
CA ASP A 16 -18.37 -2.31 -8.73
C ASP A 16 -18.56 -3.81 -8.58
N ILE A 17 -19.72 -4.20 -8.06
CA ILE A 17 -20.04 -5.61 -7.77
C ILE A 17 -20.01 -6.44 -9.06
N LYS A 18 -20.54 -5.90 -10.16
CA LYS A 18 -20.61 -6.62 -11.45
C LYS A 18 -19.22 -6.99 -11.98
N ASN A 19 -18.27 -6.06 -11.90
CA ASN A 19 -16.90 -6.28 -12.35
C ASN A 19 -15.98 -6.79 -11.22
N ARG A 20 -16.52 -6.94 -9.99
CA ARG A 20 -15.76 -7.41 -8.82
C ARG A 20 -14.57 -6.52 -8.51
N LEU A 21 -14.76 -5.22 -8.62
CA LEU A 21 -13.73 -4.22 -8.38
C LEU A 21 -14.08 -3.36 -7.19
N GLU A 22 -13.08 -3.03 -6.43
CA GLU A 22 -13.12 -2.01 -5.41
C GLU A 22 -11.88 -1.14 -5.48
N PHE A 23 -12.06 0.15 -5.45
CA PHE A 23 -10.99 1.14 -5.50
C PHE A 23 -11.43 2.38 -4.73
N LEU A 24 -10.51 3.27 -4.43
CA LEU A 24 -10.82 4.40 -3.56
C LEU A 24 -9.93 5.61 -3.85
N THR A 25 -10.41 6.75 -3.37
CA THR A 25 -9.62 7.96 -3.22
C THR A 25 -9.61 8.38 -1.76
N VAL A 26 -8.47 8.83 -1.30
CA VAL A 26 -8.25 9.32 0.06
C VAL A 26 -7.99 10.81 -0.04
N GLY A 27 -8.79 11.62 0.68
CA GLY A 27 -8.36 12.93 1.11
C GLY A 27 -7.13 12.71 1.99
N ASP A 28 -6.08 13.49 1.88
CA ASP A 28 -4.85 13.25 2.64
C ASP A 28 -4.98 13.70 4.10
N TYR A 29 -5.95 13.15 4.76
CA TYR A 29 -6.48 13.51 6.04
C TYR A 29 -5.41 13.39 7.12
N GLY A 30 -4.96 14.52 7.66
CA GLY A 30 -3.98 14.58 8.75
C GLY A 30 -2.66 13.89 8.50
N LYS A 31 -2.37 13.44 7.28
CA LYS A 31 -1.21 12.59 6.96
C LYS A 31 0.12 13.30 7.12
N GLU A 32 0.17 14.58 6.85
CA GLU A 32 1.38 15.36 7.12
C GLU A 32 1.69 15.43 8.60
N ASN A 33 0.67 15.39 9.45
CA ASN A 33 0.83 15.40 10.90
C ASN A 33 1.22 14.04 11.47
N ASN A 34 0.99 12.97 10.72
CA ASN A 34 1.23 11.59 11.14
C ASN A 34 2.52 10.99 10.54
N ILE A 35 3.29 11.77 9.78
CA ILE A 35 4.57 11.31 9.23
C ILE A 35 5.70 11.80 10.11
N LYS A 36 6.60 10.88 10.47
CA LYS A 36 7.91 11.20 11.01
C LYS A 36 8.99 10.63 10.11
N ALA A 37 9.86 11.49 9.59
CA ALA A 37 10.99 11.11 8.75
C ALA A 37 12.12 12.13 8.95
N ASN A 38 12.99 11.89 9.90
CA ASN A 38 14.06 12.82 10.28
C ASN A 38 14.98 13.17 9.10
N PHE A 39 15.31 12.20 8.25
CA PHE A 39 16.17 12.43 7.08
C PHE A 39 15.53 13.33 6.00
N LEU A 40 14.20 13.51 6.04
CA LEU A 40 13.48 14.47 5.18
C LEU A 40 13.20 15.80 5.91
N GLY A 41 13.65 15.96 7.16
CA GLY A 41 13.32 17.11 7.99
C GLY A 41 11.85 17.14 8.46
N LEU A 42 11.13 16.02 8.30
CA LEU A 42 9.74 15.87 8.71
C LEU A 42 9.67 15.28 10.11
N THR A 43 9.32 16.07 11.10
CA THR A 43 9.05 15.59 12.47
C THR A 43 7.64 16.03 12.85
N LYS A 44 6.79 15.05 13.13
CA LYS A 44 5.40 15.29 13.50
C LYS A 44 5.09 14.64 14.84
N GLU A 45 4.36 15.35 15.67
CA GLU A 45 3.81 14.80 16.90
C GLU A 45 2.44 14.17 16.58
N ILE A 46 2.20 12.96 17.11
CA ILE A 46 0.91 12.28 16.97
C ILE A 46 -0.05 12.80 18.03
N ASN A 47 0.46 13.03 19.24
CA ASN A 47 -0.34 13.46 20.38
C ASN A 47 -0.68 14.96 20.30
N GLY A 48 -1.97 15.29 20.35
CA GLY A 48 -2.47 16.66 20.47
C GLY A 48 -2.44 17.50 19.19
N VAL A 49 -2.01 16.94 18.08
CA VAL A 49 -2.11 17.62 16.77
C VAL A 49 -3.50 17.37 16.20
N ALA A 50 -4.23 18.43 15.95
CA ALA A 50 -5.49 18.36 15.20
C ALA A 50 -5.19 17.77 13.82
N ASN A 51 -5.98 16.80 13.38
CA ASN A 51 -5.94 16.28 12.03
C ASN A 51 -6.20 17.44 11.06
N THR A 52 -5.18 17.85 10.34
CA THR A 52 -5.29 18.90 9.34
C THR A 52 -5.51 18.23 8.00
N GLU A 53 -6.64 18.47 7.40
CA GLU A 53 -6.94 18.00 6.06
C GLU A 53 -5.97 18.65 5.06
N VAL A 54 -5.28 17.83 4.29
CA VAL A 54 -4.45 18.31 3.18
C VAL A 54 -5.31 18.33 1.93
N ASP A 55 -5.43 19.50 1.32
CA ASP A 55 -6.23 19.69 0.12
C ASP A 55 -5.75 18.76 -1.02
N LEU A 56 -6.71 18.16 -1.74
CA LEU A 56 -6.43 17.28 -2.88
C LEU A 56 -5.65 18.00 -3.99
N SER A 57 -5.71 19.34 -4.06
CA SER A 57 -4.88 20.11 -4.99
C SER A 57 -3.38 20.05 -4.68
N LYS A 58 -3.02 19.74 -3.43
CA LYS A 58 -1.61 19.54 -3.05
C LYS A 58 -1.20 18.09 -3.18
N LYS A 59 -2.03 17.17 -2.65
CA LYS A 59 -1.70 15.75 -2.66
C LYS A 59 -2.95 14.90 -2.72
N TRP A 60 -3.05 14.13 -3.77
CA TRP A 60 -4.18 13.26 -4.03
C TRP A 60 -3.73 11.80 -4.09
N VAL A 61 -4.37 10.93 -3.34
CA VAL A 61 -4.08 9.50 -3.31
C VAL A 61 -5.25 8.70 -3.86
N ALA A 62 -5.01 7.98 -4.95
CA ALA A 62 -5.90 6.96 -5.48
C ALA A 62 -5.32 5.57 -5.15
N THR A 63 -6.14 4.66 -4.66
CA THR A 63 -5.74 3.28 -4.41
C THR A 63 -6.62 2.35 -5.23
N ILE A 64 -6.01 1.61 -6.17
CA ILE A 64 -6.72 0.78 -7.14
C ILE A 64 -6.41 -0.70 -6.99
N SER A 65 -7.34 -1.52 -7.45
CA SER A 65 -7.23 -2.98 -7.46
C SER A 65 -6.46 -3.47 -8.68
N THR A 66 -5.57 -4.42 -8.47
CA THR A 66 -4.81 -5.11 -9.53
C THR A 66 -5.38 -6.47 -9.87
N GLN A 67 -6.19 -7.03 -8.98
CA GLN A 67 -6.88 -8.30 -9.14
C GLN A 67 -8.31 -8.19 -8.61
N LYS A 68 -9.17 -9.07 -9.06
CA LYS A 68 -10.54 -9.25 -8.55
C LYS A 68 -10.49 -10.18 -7.36
N GLY A 69 -10.36 -9.63 -6.16
CA GLY A 69 -9.97 -10.34 -4.95
C GLY A 69 -8.46 -10.56 -4.84
N CYS A 70 -8.02 -11.56 -4.08
CA CYS A 70 -6.59 -11.84 -3.89
C CYS A 70 -6.34 -13.34 -3.66
N PRO A 71 -5.34 -13.96 -4.33
CA PRO A 71 -4.98 -15.36 -4.12
C PRO A 71 -4.08 -15.57 -2.89
N MET A 72 -3.58 -14.47 -2.31
CA MET A 72 -2.78 -14.50 -1.10
C MET A 72 -3.67 -14.72 0.13
N LYS A 73 -3.08 -15.13 1.26
CA LYS A 73 -3.81 -15.41 2.49
C LYS A 73 -3.17 -14.70 3.68
N CYS A 74 -2.82 -13.41 3.49
CA CYS A 74 -2.26 -12.62 4.58
C CYS A 74 -3.25 -12.56 5.75
N LYS A 75 -2.81 -12.95 6.95
CA LYS A 75 -3.67 -13.07 8.15
C LYS A 75 -4.28 -11.75 8.62
N PHE A 76 -3.73 -10.63 8.19
CA PHE A 76 -4.18 -9.27 8.55
C PHE A 76 -5.01 -8.59 7.45
N CYS A 77 -5.44 -9.31 6.41
CA CYS A 77 -6.11 -8.72 5.24
C CYS A 77 -7.48 -9.36 4.99
N ASP A 78 -8.51 -8.54 4.77
CA ASP A 78 -9.87 -9.00 4.49
C ASP A 78 -10.10 -9.40 3.03
N VAL A 79 -9.25 -8.93 2.11
CA VAL A 79 -9.43 -9.16 0.67
C VAL A 79 -9.48 -10.66 0.30
N PRO A 80 -8.66 -11.56 0.87
CA PRO A 80 -8.72 -13.00 0.57
C PRO A 80 -10.07 -13.64 0.88
N LYS A 81 -10.85 -13.09 1.84
CA LYS A 81 -12.20 -13.58 2.18
C LYS A 81 -13.20 -13.42 1.03
N TYR A 82 -12.96 -12.44 0.14
CA TYR A 82 -13.78 -12.26 -1.05
C TYR A 82 -13.56 -13.38 -2.09
N GLY A 83 -12.37 -13.98 -2.09
CA GLY A 83 -11.92 -14.96 -3.06
C GLY A 83 -11.00 -14.36 -4.14
N PHE A 84 -10.76 -15.12 -5.21
CA PHE A 84 -9.94 -14.69 -6.34
C PHE A 84 -10.63 -15.04 -7.67
N TYR A 85 -10.75 -14.04 -8.56
CA TYR A 85 -11.50 -14.16 -9.83
C TYR A 85 -10.68 -13.67 -11.03
N GLY A 86 -9.38 -13.53 -10.88
CA GLY A 86 -8.45 -13.19 -11.95
C GLY A 86 -7.84 -11.80 -11.87
N ASN A 87 -6.98 -11.51 -12.83
CA ASN A 87 -6.28 -10.25 -12.96
C ASN A 87 -7.16 -9.17 -13.58
N VAL A 88 -6.93 -7.93 -13.19
CA VAL A 88 -7.57 -6.75 -13.78
C VAL A 88 -6.88 -6.41 -15.10
N SER A 89 -7.65 -6.16 -16.15
CA SER A 89 -7.15 -5.74 -17.46
C SER A 89 -6.72 -4.27 -17.47
N ILE A 90 -5.94 -3.86 -18.47
CA ILE A 90 -5.55 -2.44 -18.66
C ILE A 90 -6.79 -1.55 -18.76
N LYS A 91 -7.84 -2.01 -19.45
CA LYS A 91 -9.11 -1.27 -19.55
C LYS A 91 -9.78 -1.07 -18.18
N GLU A 92 -9.75 -2.08 -17.33
CA GLU A 92 -10.32 -2.00 -15.98
C GLU A 92 -9.43 -1.17 -15.03
N LEU A 93 -8.10 -1.21 -15.20
CA LEU A 93 -7.19 -0.31 -14.49
C LEU A 93 -7.46 1.16 -14.88
N SER A 94 -7.62 1.43 -16.18
CA SER A 94 -7.99 2.76 -16.69
C SER A 94 -9.33 3.22 -16.13
N TYR A 95 -10.33 2.36 -16.18
CA TYR A 95 -11.68 2.65 -15.66
C TYR A 95 -11.67 3.09 -14.19
N GLN A 96 -10.85 2.49 -13.34
CA GLN A 96 -10.74 2.86 -11.93
C GLN A 96 -10.22 4.31 -11.80
N ILE A 97 -9.17 4.68 -12.53
CA ILE A 97 -8.61 6.05 -12.51
C ILE A 97 -9.58 7.06 -13.12
N GLU A 98 -10.19 6.74 -14.26
CA GLU A 98 -11.19 7.60 -14.91
C GLU A 98 -12.37 7.86 -13.99
N THR A 99 -12.85 6.84 -13.28
CA THR A 99 -13.96 6.94 -12.34
C THR A 99 -13.59 7.83 -11.15
N ILE A 100 -12.40 7.65 -10.56
CA ILE A 100 -11.92 8.49 -9.46
C ILE A 100 -11.87 9.95 -9.90
N ILE A 101 -11.16 10.26 -10.99
CA ILE A 101 -10.96 11.64 -11.44
C ILE A 101 -12.29 12.31 -11.81
N LYS A 102 -13.20 11.56 -12.44
CA LYS A 102 -14.52 12.09 -12.84
C LYS A 102 -15.40 12.46 -11.66
N ASN A 103 -15.29 11.73 -10.54
CA ASN A 103 -16.16 11.91 -9.37
C ASN A 103 -15.58 12.88 -8.32
N GLU A 104 -14.46 13.55 -8.64
CA GLU A 104 -13.88 14.60 -7.82
C GLU A 104 -13.94 15.94 -8.55
N GLU A 105 -14.12 17.03 -7.78
CA GLU A 105 -14.18 18.39 -8.35
C GLU A 105 -12.79 18.96 -8.63
N VAL A 106 -11.74 18.32 -8.12
CA VAL A 106 -10.34 18.75 -8.26
C VAL A 106 -9.88 18.61 -9.71
N LYS A 107 -9.41 19.71 -10.30
CA LYS A 107 -8.89 19.75 -11.69
C LYS A 107 -7.38 19.84 -11.77
N GLN A 108 -6.72 20.13 -10.66
CA GLN A 108 -5.26 20.21 -10.59
C GLN A 108 -4.77 19.69 -9.25
N THR A 109 -3.59 19.07 -9.24
CA THR A 109 -2.90 18.63 -8.04
C THR A 109 -1.39 18.70 -8.25
N GLU A 110 -0.66 19.10 -7.22
CA GLU A 110 0.81 19.06 -7.26
C GLU A 110 1.30 17.61 -7.35
N ARG A 111 0.62 16.69 -6.65
CA ARG A 111 1.05 15.31 -6.56
C ARG A 111 -0.12 14.33 -6.60
N PHE A 112 -0.18 13.51 -7.66
CA PHE A 112 -1.14 12.43 -7.81
C PHE A 112 -0.47 11.07 -7.55
N ASN A 113 -0.79 10.43 -6.42
CA ASN A 113 -0.28 9.11 -6.08
C ASN A 113 -1.28 8.06 -6.51
N VAL A 114 -0.81 7.02 -7.20
CA VAL A 114 -1.63 5.87 -7.61
C VAL A 114 -1.03 4.61 -6.97
N HIS A 115 -1.70 4.10 -5.93
CA HIS A 115 -1.26 2.90 -5.23
C HIS A 115 -1.96 1.67 -5.80
N PHE A 116 -1.20 0.71 -6.29
CA PHE A 116 -1.68 -0.60 -6.74
C PHE A 116 -1.82 -1.54 -5.53
N ALA A 117 -2.72 -1.20 -4.62
CA ALA A 117 -2.75 -1.78 -3.27
C ALA A 117 -4.15 -1.96 -2.67
N ARG A 118 -5.26 -1.85 -3.45
CA ARG A 118 -6.60 -2.12 -2.88
C ARG A 118 -6.87 -3.61 -2.81
N MET A 119 -6.97 -4.29 -3.95
CA MET A 119 -7.14 -5.74 -3.99
C MET A 119 -6.09 -6.36 -4.91
N GLY A 120 -5.51 -7.47 -4.44
CA GLY A 120 -4.59 -8.29 -5.22
C GLY A 120 -3.11 -8.07 -4.90
N GLU A 121 -2.31 -8.98 -5.42
CA GLU A 121 -0.85 -8.91 -5.43
C GLU A 121 -0.41 -8.43 -6.82
N PRO A 122 0.14 -7.21 -6.93
CA PRO A 122 0.41 -6.59 -8.23
C PRO A 122 1.39 -7.38 -9.10
N THR A 123 2.33 -8.12 -8.49
CA THR A 123 3.34 -8.88 -9.25
C THR A 123 2.79 -10.08 -10.00
N TRP A 124 1.56 -10.50 -9.72
CA TRP A 124 0.82 -11.50 -10.50
C TRP A 124 0.14 -10.93 -11.75
N ASN A 125 0.09 -9.61 -11.90
CA ASN A 125 -0.60 -8.95 -13.00
C ASN A 125 0.34 -8.10 -13.87
N LYS A 126 0.80 -8.65 -14.98
CA LYS A 126 1.69 -7.95 -15.93
C LYS A 126 1.05 -6.67 -16.51
N ASN A 127 -0.29 -6.60 -16.59
CA ASN A 127 -0.99 -5.40 -17.06
C ASN A 127 -0.67 -4.14 -16.23
N VAL A 128 -0.23 -4.31 -14.97
CA VAL A 128 0.19 -3.18 -14.12
C VAL A 128 1.43 -2.49 -14.69
N LEU A 129 2.38 -3.26 -15.26
CA LEU A 129 3.58 -2.69 -15.90
C LEU A 129 3.18 -1.87 -17.13
N ASP A 130 2.39 -2.45 -18.02
CA ASP A 130 1.96 -1.78 -19.26
C ASP A 130 1.06 -0.58 -18.97
N PHE A 131 0.14 -0.71 -18.01
CA PHE A 131 -0.71 0.38 -17.55
C PHE A 131 0.11 1.55 -16.97
N SER A 132 1.17 1.25 -16.24
CA SER A 132 2.02 2.31 -15.67
C SER A 132 2.69 3.17 -16.75
N LEU A 133 2.93 2.64 -17.94
CA LEU A 133 3.49 3.41 -19.06
C LEU A 133 2.48 4.37 -19.67
N ILE A 134 1.19 4.10 -19.59
CA ILE A 134 0.13 4.97 -20.15
C ILE A 134 -0.55 5.85 -19.10
N LEU A 135 -0.26 5.66 -17.81
CA LEU A 135 -0.97 6.31 -16.70
C LEU A 135 -0.88 7.85 -16.77
N LYS A 136 0.28 8.41 -17.08
CA LYS A 136 0.43 9.88 -17.19
C LYS A 136 -0.48 10.47 -18.27
N ASP A 137 -0.54 9.83 -19.43
CA ASP A 137 -1.39 10.27 -20.55
C ASP A 137 -2.88 10.08 -20.22
N LEU A 138 -3.22 9.00 -19.53
CA LEU A 138 -4.59 8.76 -19.05
C LEU A 138 -5.03 9.87 -18.09
N VAL A 139 -4.22 10.18 -17.07
CA VAL A 139 -4.50 11.26 -16.11
C VAL A 139 -4.76 12.58 -16.81
N LYS A 140 -3.90 12.93 -17.77
CA LYS A 140 -4.07 14.15 -18.60
C LYS A 140 -5.34 14.10 -19.44
N LYS A 141 -5.65 12.96 -20.06
CA LYS A 141 -6.87 12.75 -20.85
C LYS A 141 -8.13 12.90 -20.01
N CYS A 142 -8.11 12.49 -18.73
CA CYS A 142 -9.21 12.67 -17.80
C CYS A 142 -9.41 14.13 -17.35
N GLY A 143 -8.56 15.05 -17.79
CA GLY A 143 -8.64 16.48 -17.50
C GLY A 143 -8.02 16.89 -16.16
N LEU A 144 -7.28 16.00 -15.49
CA LEU A 144 -6.53 16.33 -14.30
C LEU A 144 -5.14 16.84 -14.66
N LYS A 145 -4.84 18.06 -14.22
CA LYS A 145 -3.49 18.65 -14.30
C LYS A 145 -2.71 18.24 -13.06
N ALA A 146 -1.99 17.14 -13.14
CA ALA A 146 -1.06 16.72 -12.09
C ALA A 146 0.34 17.18 -12.44
N GLU A 147 1.03 17.90 -11.53
CA GLU A 147 2.43 18.28 -11.74
C GLU A 147 3.30 17.04 -11.76
N THR A 148 3.03 16.12 -10.83
CA THR A 148 3.72 14.83 -10.75
C THR A 148 2.74 13.67 -10.56
N VAL A 149 3.03 12.52 -11.19
CA VAL A 149 2.26 11.27 -11.03
C VAL A 149 3.19 10.20 -10.44
N HIS A 150 2.77 9.62 -9.33
CA HIS A 150 3.57 8.68 -8.54
C HIS A 150 2.87 7.31 -8.43
N PRO A 151 3.03 6.40 -9.39
CA PRO A 151 2.56 5.03 -9.22
C PRO A 151 3.41 4.28 -8.19
N VAL A 152 2.77 3.49 -7.35
CA VAL A 152 3.42 2.73 -6.28
C VAL A 152 2.92 1.31 -6.30
N ILE A 153 3.81 0.33 -6.41
CA ILE A 153 3.50 -1.07 -6.13
C ILE A 153 3.99 -1.44 -4.74
N SER A 154 3.16 -2.26 -4.07
CA SER A 154 3.53 -2.93 -2.82
C SER A 154 3.35 -4.43 -3.02
N THR A 155 4.37 -5.21 -2.70
CA THR A 155 4.35 -6.65 -2.90
C THR A 155 4.76 -7.41 -1.64
N MET A 156 4.07 -8.51 -1.37
CA MET A 156 4.47 -9.45 -0.33
C MET A 156 5.50 -10.47 -0.82
N LEU A 157 5.96 -10.35 -2.08
CA LEU A 157 6.98 -11.20 -2.70
C LEU A 157 6.56 -12.68 -2.74
N PRO A 158 5.52 -13.02 -3.54
CA PRO A 158 4.95 -14.36 -3.55
C PRO A 158 5.93 -15.40 -4.13
N LYS A 159 6.30 -16.41 -3.32
CA LYS A 159 7.28 -17.45 -3.71
C LYS A 159 6.84 -18.31 -4.90
N ALA A 160 5.52 -18.43 -5.14
CA ALA A 160 5.01 -19.19 -6.26
C ALA A 160 5.09 -18.43 -7.60
N ASN A 161 5.41 -17.13 -7.60
CA ASN A 161 5.54 -16.33 -8.82
C ASN A 161 6.91 -16.53 -9.46
N LYS A 162 7.01 -17.42 -10.43
CA LYS A 162 8.25 -17.70 -11.16
C LYS A 162 8.81 -16.50 -11.93
N ASN A 163 7.97 -15.51 -12.24
CA ASN A 163 8.37 -14.30 -12.98
C ASN A 163 8.59 -13.10 -12.03
N LEU A 164 8.61 -13.31 -10.71
CA LEU A 164 8.68 -12.23 -9.72
C LEU A 164 9.90 -11.33 -9.94
N LYS A 165 11.07 -11.92 -10.11
CA LYS A 165 12.34 -11.19 -10.34
C LYS A 165 12.26 -10.34 -11.62
N GLU A 166 11.84 -10.93 -12.74
CA GLU A 166 11.69 -10.22 -14.01
C GLU A 166 10.71 -9.04 -13.88
N TYR A 167 9.58 -9.28 -13.21
CA TYR A 167 8.57 -8.24 -12.96
C TYR A 167 9.15 -7.07 -12.15
N ILE A 168 9.85 -7.37 -11.05
CA ILE A 168 10.42 -6.33 -10.18
C ILE A 168 11.52 -5.55 -10.90
N LEU A 169 12.40 -6.21 -11.66
CA LEU A 169 13.44 -5.53 -12.45
C LEU A 169 12.83 -4.60 -13.50
N LYS A 170 11.76 -5.04 -14.18
CA LYS A 170 11.03 -4.21 -15.14
C LYS A 170 10.34 -3.03 -14.46
N TRP A 171 9.79 -3.22 -13.26
CA TRP A 171 9.27 -2.11 -12.47
C TRP A 171 10.35 -1.10 -12.08
N CYS A 172 11.54 -1.56 -11.70
CA CYS A 172 12.67 -0.68 -11.39
C CYS A 172 13.10 0.15 -12.61
N GLU A 173 13.07 -0.43 -13.81
CA GLU A 173 13.31 0.28 -15.06
C GLU A 173 12.25 1.37 -15.29
N ILE A 174 10.95 1.02 -15.18
CA ILE A 174 9.85 1.97 -15.29
C ILE A 174 10.00 3.10 -14.27
N LYS A 175 10.29 2.76 -13.00
CA LYS A 175 10.52 3.73 -11.94
C LYS A 175 11.66 4.70 -12.28
N ASN A 176 12.81 4.17 -12.66
CA ASN A 176 14.02 4.96 -12.82
C ASN A 176 14.00 5.80 -14.11
N GLU A 177 13.55 5.18 -15.23
CA GLU A 177 13.66 5.82 -16.54
C GLU A 177 12.38 6.56 -16.93
N PHE A 178 11.21 5.92 -16.79
CA PHE A 178 9.95 6.56 -17.23
C PHE A 178 9.40 7.58 -16.21
N TYR A 179 9.55 7.28 -14.92
CA TYR A 179 9.10 8.15 -13.83
C TYR A 179 10.24 8.98 -13.20
N ASN A 180 11.44 8.94 -13.76
CA ASN A 180 12.60 9.69 -13.26
C ASN A 180 12.83 9.49 -11.73
N GLY A 181 12.58 8.29 -11.24
CA GLY A 181 12.74 7.93 -9.82
C GLY A 181 11.52 8.17 -8.93
N GLU A 182 10.47 8.82 -9.42
CA GLU A 182 9.31 9.21 -8.61
C GLU A 182 8.34 8.06 -8.31
N ALA A 183 8.30 7.00 -9.12
CA ALA A 183 7.50 5.81 -8.80
C ALA A 183 8.04 5.08 -7.56
N GLY A 184 7.16 4.37 -6.85
CA GLY A 184 7.50 3.64 -5.62
C GLY A 184 7.54 2.13 -5.81
N LEU A 185 8.51 1.49 -5.15
CA LEU A 185 8.56 0.03 -4.96
C LEU A 185 8.63 -0.26 -3.47
N GLN A 186 7.67 -1.01 -2.95
CA GLN A 186 7.60 -1.37 -1.54
C GLN A 186 7.56 -2.89 -1.38
N PHE A 187 8.46 -3.41 -0.55
CA PHE A 187 8.48 -4.79 -0.10
C PHE A 187 7.80 -4.91 1.26
N SER A 188 6.78 -5.73 1.37
CA SER A 188 6.11 -6.06 2.63
C SER A 188 6.99 -7.05 3.39
N ILE A 189 7.89 -6.53 4.21
CA ILE A 189 8.80 -7.37 5.03
C ILE A 189 8.08 -7.85 6.28
N ASN A 190 7.39 -7.00 7.00
CA ASN A 190 6.54 -7.23 8.16
C ASN A 190 7.27 -7.79 9.40
N SER A 191 8.36 -8.52 9.25
CA SER A 191 9.19 -9.06 10.34
C SER A 191 10.59 -9.36 9.83
N THR A 192 11.59 -9.29 10.70
CA THR A 192 12.96 -9.80 10.48
C THR A 192 13.11 -11.25 10.91
N ASP A 193 12.04 -11.92 11.31
CA ASP A 193 11.98 -13.33 11.63
C ASP A 193 11.21 -14.11 10.57
N ASP A 194 11.81 -15.17 10.01
CA ASP A 194 11.19 -15.93 8.91
C ASP A 194 10.00 -16.79 9.37
N GLU A 195 9.97 -17.26 10.63
CA GLU A 195 8.81 -17.97 11.17
C GLU A 195 7.62 -17.02 11.31
N GLN A 196 7.83 -15.85 11.90
CA GLN A 196 6.78 -14.84 12.02
C GLN A 196 6.29 -14.39 10.63
N ARG A 197 7.20 -14.17 9.66
CA ARG A 197 6.80 -13.85 8.28
C ARG A 197 5.97 -14.96 7.65
N ASN A 198 6.42 -16.22 7.80
CA ASN A 198 5.74 -17.38 7.25
C ASN A 198 4.33 -17.52 7.82
N GLU A 199 4.16 -17.23 9.09
CA GLU A 199 2.86 -17.19 9.74
C GLU A 199 1.97 -16.07 9.20
N LEU A 200 2.48 -14.83 9.11
CA LEU A 200 1.75 -13.66 8.62
C LEU A 200 1.24 -13.82 7.19
N PHE A 201 2.01 -14.49 6.33
CA PHE A 201 1.71 -14.65 4.91
C PHE A 201 1.24 -16.05 4.51
N ASP A 202 0.86 -16.90 5.48
CA ASP A 202 0.40 -18.28 5.25
C ASP A 202 1.40 -19.09 4.39
N GLY A 203 2.69 -18.92 4.64
CA GLY A 203 3.76 -19.61 3.91
C GLY A 203 3.92 -19.22 2.45
N LYS A 204 3.33 -18.13 1.98
CA LYS A 204 3.28 -17.75 0.56
C LYS A 204 4.30 -16.71 0.13
N SER A 205 5.02 -16.09 1.05
CA SER A 205 6.09 -15.13 0.75
C SER A 205 7.45 -15.82 0.62
N LEU A 206 8.38 -15.21 -0.13
CA LEU A 206 9.78 -15.57 -0.09
C LEU A 206 10.34 -15.42 1.33
N SER A 207 11.36 -16.22 1.70
CA SER A 207 12.15 -16.02 2.91
C SER A 207 12.94 -14.71 2.85
N LEU A 208 13.40 -14.23 3.99
CA LEU A 208 14.24 -13.02 4.07
C LEU A 208 15.54 -13.17 3.26
N HIS A 209 16.12 -14.38 3.27
CA HIS A 209 17.31 -14.65 2.50
C HIS A 209 17.04 -14.55 0.99
N GLU A 210 15.97 -15.17 0.47
CA GLU A 210 15.61 -15.09 -0.95
C GLU A 210 15.28 -13.64 -1.37
N ILE A 211 14.63 -12.87 -0.48
CA ILE A 211 14.36 -11.45 -0.72
C ILE A 211 15.66 -10.64 -0.76
N SER A 212 16.61 -10.94 0.14
CA SER A 212 17.92 -10.30 0.16
C SER A 212 18.70 -10.56 -1.13
N GLU A 213 18.72 -11.80 -1.63
CA GLU A 213 19.37 -12.12 -2.90
C GLU A 213 18.71 -11.37 -4.07
N LEU A 214 17.39 -11.34 -4.13
CA LEU A 214 16.67 -10.53 -5.12
C LEU A 214 17.04 -9.04 -5.02
N ALA A 215 17.10 -8.49 -3.80
CA ALA A 215 17.39 -7.08 -3.53
C ALA A 215 18.80 -6.65 -3.96
N LYS A 216 19.80 -7.56 -3.90
CA LYS A 216 21.16 -7.31 -4.39
C LYS A 216 21.19 -7.00 -5.89
N GLU A 217 20.32 -7.66 -6.66
CA GLU A 217 20.24 -7.51 -8.11
C GLU A 217 19.47 -6.26 -8.57
N LEU A 218 18.74 -5.58 -7.68
CA LEU A 218 18.05 -4.36 -8.05
C LEU A 218 19.04 -3.25 -8.41
N PRO A 219 18.74 -2.44 -9.45
CA PRO A 219 19.58 -1.29 -9.78
C PRO A 219 19.54 -0.25 -8.64
N MET A 220 20.52 0.65 -8.62
CA MET A 220 20.46 1.82 -7.76
C MET A 220 19.20 2.62 -8.08
N PRO A 221 18.37 2.97 -7.08
CA PRO A 221 17.18 3.76 -7.32
C PRO A 221 17.57 5.21 -7.68
N LYS A 222 17.01 5.73 -8.76
CA LYS A 222 16.96 7.19 -8.96
C LYS A 222 15.90 7.78 -8.01
N GLY A 223 16.12 8.98 -7.51
CA GLY A 223 15.16 9.68 -6.65
C GLY A 223 14.81 8.90 -5.38
N ARG A 224 13.57 8.42 -5.27
CA ARG A 224 13.10 7.68 -4.09
C ARG A 224 13.75 6.32 -3.98
N LYS A 225 14.31 6.00 -2.81
CA LYS A 225 14.76 4.66 -2.48
C LYS A 225 13.59 3.67 -2.47
N TYR A 226 13.89 2.39 -2.61
CA TYR A 226 12.93 1.31 -2.37
C TYR A 226 12.55 1.26 -0.90
N THR A 227 11.38 0.71 -0.59
CA THR A 227 10.86 0.73 0.77
C THR A 227 10.73 -0.68 1.33
N LEU A 228 11.30 -0.93 2.50
CA LEU A 228 11.03 -2.08 3.34
C LEU A 228 9.92 -1.70 4.33
N ASN A 229 8.73 -2.26 4.16
CA ASN A 229 7.56 -1.90 4.97
C ASN A 229 7.33 -2.90 6.11
N PHE A 230 7.12 -2.34 7.29
CA PHE A 230 6.81 -3.05 8.51
C PHE A 230 5.53 -2.48 9.14
N PRO A 231 4.37 -3.09 8.89
CA PRO A 231 3.21 -2.89 9.75
C PRO A 231 3.49 -3.60 11.07
N VAL A 232 3.50 -2.84 12.17
CA VAL A 232 3.96 -3.34 13.47
C VAL A 232 2.83 -3.46 14.49
N THR A 233 3.00 -4.45 15.37
CA THR A 233 2.27 -4.64 16.62
C THR A 233 3.29 -4.74 17.77
N ALA A 234 2.80 -4.93 19.00
CA ALA A 234 3.67 -5.16 20.16
C ALA A 234 4.57 -6.41 19.96
N GLN A 235 4.08 -7.42 19.24
CA GLN A 235 4.75 -8.72 19.02
C GLN A 235 5.66 -8.75 17.78
N THR A 236 5.73 -7.67 17.01
CA THR A 236 6.55 -7.64 15.78
C THR A 236 8.03 -7.79 16.12
N ILE A 237 8.70 -8.70 15.42
CA ILE A 237 10.15 -8.90 15.51
C ILE A 237 10.80 -8.07 14.41
N LEU A 238 11.52 -7.00 14.81
CA LEU A 238 12.28 -6.14 13.92
C LEU A 238 13.68 -5.93 14.50
N ASP A 239 14.63 -6.72 14.02
CA ASP A 239 16.05 -6.63 14.38
C ASP A 239 16.79 -5.76 13.36
N ALA A 240 17.22 -4.58 13.79
CA ALA A 240 17.88 -3.61 12.93
C ALA A 240 19.25 -4.09 12.42
N LYS A 241 20.01 -4.88 13.22
CA LYS A 241 21.29 -5.45 12.81
C LYS A 241 21.10 -6.52 11.74
N LYS A 242 20.16 -7.45 11.96
CA LYS A 242 19.80 -8.47 10.97
C LYS A 242 19.34 -7.83 9.67
N LEU A 243 18.52 -6.77 9.73
CA LEU A 243 18.08 -6.03 8.54
C LEU A 243 19.26 -5.42 7.79
N SER A 244 20.25 -4.86 8.52
CA SER A 244 21.47 -4.27 7.94
C SER A 244 22.39 -5.30 7.27
N MET A 245 22.35 -6.57 7.70
CA MET A 245 23.09 -7.65 7.02
C MET A 245 22.39 -8.10 5.72
N LEU A 246 21.07 -7.94 5.64
CA LEU A 246 20.26 -8.42 4.52
C LEU A 246 20.09 -7.39 3.41
N PHE A 247 20.01 -6.09 3.74
CA PHE A 247 19.64 -5.06 2.78
C PHE A 247 20.59 -3.87 2.79
N ASP A 248 20.83 -3.33 1.59
CA ASP A 248 21.68 -2.16 1.38
C ASP A 248 20.92 -0.85 1.67
N LYS A 249 21.35 -0.11 2.68
CA LYS A 249 20.79 1.17 3.11
C LYS A 249 20.89 2.28 2.04
N SER A 250 21.79 2.14 1.08
CA SER A 250 21.86 3.07 -0.06
C SER A 250 20.69 2.89 -1.02
N LYS A 251 20.15 1.67 -1.13
CA LYS A 251 19.02 1.32 -2.01
C LYS A 251 17.67 1.42 -1.30
N PHE A 252 17.62 1.17 0.01
CA PHE A 252 16.37 1.00 0.76
C PHE A 252 16.21 2.00 1.89
N ILE A 253 14.94 2.32 2.19
CA ILE A 253 14.50 2.95 3.43
C ILE A 253 13.61 1.98 4.19
N VAL A 254 13.45 2.19 5.48
CA VAL A 254 12.48 1.47 6.31
C VAL A 254 11.25 2.32 6.54
N LYS A 255 10.08 1.74 6.31
CA LYS A 255 8.79 2.36 6.64
C LYS A 255 8.10 1.54 7.73
N ILE A 256 7.75 2.18 8.83
CA ILE A 256 7.00 1.61 9.94
C ILE A 256 5.59 2.20 9.92
N THR A 257 4.59 1.33 10.02
CA THR A 257 3.17 1.71 10.12
C THR A 257 2.51 0.88 11.22
N PRO A 258 1.35 1.28 11.77
CA PRO A 258 0.53 0.34 12.52
C PRO A 258 0.05 -0.79 11.60
N ILE A 259 -0.25 -1.94 12.19
CA ILE A 259 -1.13 -2.90 11.52
C ILE A 259 -2.56 -2.33 11.56
N HIS A 260 -3.28 -2.45 10.45
CA HIS A 260 -4.62 -1.85 10.35
C HIS A 260 -5.69 -2.71 11.02
N GLU A 261 -6.72 -2.06 11.57
CA GLU A 261 -7.87 -2.70 12.21
C GLU A 261 -8.81 -3.29 11.15
N THR A 262 -8.40 -4.42 10.59
CA THR A 262 -9.24 -5.25 9.71
C THR A 262 -9.93 -6.34 10.51
N ASN A 263 -11.04 -6.90 10.01
CA ASN A 263 -11.65 -8.04 10.69
C ASN A 263 -10.71 -9.25 10.74
N SER A 264 -9.90 -9.45 9.70
CA SER A 264 -8.91 -10.53 9.69
C SER A 264 -7.82 -10.32 10.72
N ALA A 265 -7.36 -9.08 10.93
CA ALA A 265 -6.39 -8.78 11.96
C ALA A 265 -6.96 -9.09 13.35
N ILE A 266 -8.19 -8.65 13.64
CA ILE A 266 -8.87 -8.90 14.92
C ILE A 266 -9.09 -10.41 15.13
N GLU A 267 -9.64 -11.13 14.14
CA GLU A 267 -9.90 -12.56 14.18
C GLU A 267 -8.62 -13.39 14.40
N ASN A 268 -7.47 -12.92 13.93
CA ASN A 268 -6.17 -13.56 14.14
C ASN A 268 -5.41 -13.03 15.37
N GLY A 269 -6.05 -12.25 16.23
CA GLY A 269 -5.50 -11.82 17.52
C GLY A 269 -4.43 -10.73 17.42
N PHE A 270 -4.37 -9.97 16.33
CA PHE A 270 -3.47 -8.82 16.22
C PHE A 270 -4.00 -7.66 17.06
N GLU A 271 -3.20 -7.21 18.01
CA GLU A 271 -3.49 -6.00 18.76
C GLU A 271 -3.20 -4.78 17.88
N VAL A 272 -4.26 -4.02 17.57
CA VAL A 272 -4.15 -2.76 16.85
C VAL A 272 -4.00 -1.64 17.86
N SER A 273 -2.82 -1.06 17.92
CA SER A 273 -2.49 0.04 18.84
C SER A 273 -1.58 1.07 18.15
N GLY A 274 -1.43 2.23 18.78
CA GLY A 274 -0.42 3.20 18.35
C GLY A 274 -0.94 4.33 17.47
N TYR A 275 -2.26 4.49 17.27
CA TYR A 275 -2.79 5.66 16.57
C TYR A 275 -2.63 6.97 17.33
N SER A 276 -2.56 6.90 18.66
CA SER A 276 -2.43 8.05 19.55
C SER A 276 -1.16 8.05 20.40
N ASP A 277 -0.36 6.98 20.32
CA ASP A 277 0.86 6.83 21.12
C ASP A 277 2.06 6.52 20.22
N TYR A 278 2.96 7.48 20.10
CA TYR A 278 4.16 7.34 19.28
C TYR A 278 5.19 6.39 19.90
N ASP A 279 5.18 6.18 21.20
CA ASP A 279 6.21 5.38 21.89
C ASP A 279 6.18 3.90 21.44
N VAL A 280 5.04 3.41 20.96
CA VAL A 280 4.94 2.07 20.37
C VAL A 280 5.83 1.89 19.15
N TYR A 281 6.14 2.96 18.42
CA TYR A 281 7.00 2.92 17.22
C TYR A 281 8.47 3.20 17.58
N ARG A 282 8.72 3.95 18.65
CA ARG A 282 10.07 4.39 19.05
C ARG A 282 11.00 3.21 19.32
N LYS A 283 10.47 2.12 19.89
CA LYS A 283 11.23 0.89 20.14
C LYS A 283 11.76 0.23 18.85
N PHE A 284 11.12 0.45 17.71
CA PHE A 284 11.55 -0.05 16.40
C PHE A 284 12.40 1.01 15.68
N GLU A 285 11.99 2.28 15.74
CA GLU A 285 12.64 3.38 15.05
C GLU A 285 14.06 3.61 15.55
N MET A 286 14.25 3.70 16.88
CA MET A 286 15.55 4.06 17.45
C MET A 286 16.68 3.07 17.12
N PRO A 287 16.48 1.72 17.21
CA PRO A 287 17.51 0.78 16.77
C PRO A 287 17.85 0.90 15.28
N LEU A 288 16.87 1.18 14.42
CA LEU A 288 17.09 1.38 12.99
C LEU A 288 17.89 2.65 12.72
N LEU A 289 17.55 3.76 13.36
CA LEU A 289 18.31 5.02 13.25
C LEU A 289 19.76 4.86 13.73
N ASN A 290 19.97 4.13 14.84
CA ASN A 290 21.30 3.84 15.38
C ASN A 290 22.14 2.98 14.42
N GLU A 291 21.50 2.10 13.64
CA GLU A 291 22.13 1.33 12.56
C GLU A 291 22.31 2.15 11.27
N GLY A 292 21.88 3.41 11.22
CA GLY A 292 22.05 4.33 10.08
C GLY A 292 21.01 4.15 8.98
N TRP A 293 19.82 3.63 9.29
CA TRP A 293 18.71 3.58 8.35
C TRP A 293 18.00 4.92 8.21
N ASP A 294 17.57 5.24 6.98
CA ASP A 294 16.51 6.22 6.77
C ASP A 294 15.18 5.60 7.16
N VAL A 295 14.47 6.19 8.13
CA VAL A 295 13.23 5.63 8.67
C VAL A 295 12.06 6.59 8.46
N ILE A 296 10.96 6.08 7.94
CA ILE A 296 9.66 6.76 7.91
C ILE A 296 8.74 6.05 8.90
N VAL A 297 8.23 6.77 9.88
CA VAL A 297 7.10 6.31 10.70
C VAL A 297 5.85 7.01 10.20
N PHE A 298 4.94 6.24 9.61
CA PHE A 298 3.68 6.75 9.07
C PHE A 298 2.51 6.12 9.81
N VAL A 299 1.75 6.96 10.49
CA VAL A 299 0.55 6.56 11.22
C VAL A 299 -0.66 7.23 10.57
N PRO A 300 -1.57 6.47 9.95
CA PRO A 300 -2.83 7.03 9.44
C PRO A 300 -3.72 7.48 10.59
N SER A 301 -4.76 8.24 10.29
CA SER A 301 -5.77 8.55 11.30
C SER A 301 -6.57 7.29 11.65
N LYS A 302 -7.11 7.24 12.88
CA LYS A 302 -7.98 6.13 13.30
C LYS A 302 -9.28 6.10 12.48
N GLU A 303 -9.73 7.26 12.03
CA GLU A 303 -10.89 7.41 11.17
C GLU A 303 -10.72 6.71 9.83
N GLU A 304 -9.49 6.69 9.26
CA GLU A 304 -9.22 5.98 8.01
C GLU A 304 -9.46 4.47 8.14
N ASP A 305 -9.15 3.87 9.30
CA ASP A 305 -9.46 2.46 9.58
C ASP A 305 -10.97 2.23 9.76
N SER A 306 -11.62 3.09 10.55
CA SER A 306 -13.07 3.02 10.76
C SER A 306 -13.85 3.17 9.45
N ASP A 307 -13.37 4.01 8.55
CA ASP A 307 -13.89 4.23 7.20
C ASP A 307 -13.53 3.12 6.21
N ARG A 308 -12.72 2.15 6.62
CA ARG A 308 -12.21 1.03 5.79
C ARG A 308 -11.44 1.48 4.55
N ILE A 309 -10.77 2.60 4.62
CA ILE A 309 -9.95 3.15 3.54
C ILE A 309 -8.54 2.56 3.55
N THR A 310 -8.05 2.14 4.71
CA THR A 310 -6.70 1.62 4.87
C THR A 310 -6.45 0.29 4.14
N CYS A 311 -5.17 -0.04 3.99
CA CYS A 311 -4.74 -1.27 3.34
C CYS A 311 -5.24 -2.51 4.11
N GLY A 312 -5.67 -3.53 3.39
CA GLY A 312 -6.20 -4.76 3.96
C GLY A 312 -7.72 -4.74 4.18
N ASN A 313 -8.33 -3.58 4.31
CA ASN A 313 -9.79 -3.44 4.34
C ASN A 313 -10.39 -3.65 2.95
N ALA A 314 -11.61 -4.22 2.89
CA ALA A 314 -12.36 -4.36 1.63
C ALA A 314 -13.87 -4.46 1.91
N LEU A 315 -14.66 -3.45 1.51
CA LEU A 315 -16.13 -3.45 1.66
C LEU A 315 -16.80 -4.57 0.85
N ILE A 316 -16.30 -4.84 -0.35
CA ILE A 316 -16.83 -5.89 -1.24
C ILE A 316 -16.83 -7.28 -0.56
N SER A 317 -15.90 -7.50 0.36
CA SER A 317 -15.83 -8.75 1.13
C SER A 317 -17.00 -8.93 2.10
N TYR A 318 -17.65 -7.85 2.50
CA TYR A 318 -18.80 -7.85 3.42
C TYR A 318 -20.12 -7.91 2.67
N GLU A 319 -20.25 -7.24 1.54
CA GLU A 319 -21.47 -7.25 0.72
C GLU A 319 -21.80 -8.68 0.27
N LYS A 320 -20.80 -9.47 -0.11
CA LYS A 320 -20.99 -10.89 -0.46
C LYS A 320 -21.52 -11.76 0.70
N LYS A 321 -21.19 -11.46 1.96
CA LYS A 321 -21.75 -12.19 3.11
C LYS A 321 -23.23 -11.88 3.32
N ARG A 322 -23.67 -10.64 3.06
CA ARG A 322 -25.08 -10.23 3.20
C ARG A 322 -25.96 -10.93 2.17
N ASP A 323 -25.53 -11.02 0.92
CA ASP A 323 -26.30 -11.69 -0.14
C ASP A 323 -26.45 -13.20 0.11
N ASN A 324 -25.41 -13.85 0.66
CA ASN A 324 -25.46 -15.27 1.01
C ASN A 324 -26.29 -15.55 2.28
N SER A 325 -26.45 -14.58 3.19
CA SER A 325 -27.29 -14.72 4.41
C SER A 325 -28.79 -14.46 4.12
N ASN A 326 -29.09 -13.68 3.10
CA ASN A 326 -30.48 -13.39 2.69
C ASN A 326 -31.04 -14.37 1.63
N GLY A 327 -30.27 -15.35 1.19
CA GLY A 327 -30.69 -16.38 0.23
C GLY A 327 -31.03 -17.74 0.82
N ASN A 328 -31.08 -17.85 2.14
CA ASN A 328 -31.41 -19.08 2.89
C ASN A 328 -32.68 -18.96 3.76
N ASP A 329 -33.62 -18.08 3.41
CA ASP A 329 -34.96 -18.03 4.01
C ASP A 329 -36.03 -18.51 3.00
#